data_fb1ad2b7e91cb906cf19b008cf72a413
#
_entry.id   fb1ad2b7e91cb906cf19b008cf72a413
#
_cell.length_a   1.000
_cell.length_b   1.000
_cell.length_c   1.000
_cell.angle_alpha   90.00
_cell.angle_beta   90.00
_cell.angle_gamma   90.00
#
_symmetry.space_group_name_H-M   'P 1'
#
loop_
_entity.id
_entity.type
_entity.pdbx_description
1 polymer ?
#
loop_
_entity_poly.entity_id
_entity_poly.type
_entity_poly.pdbx_seq_one_letter_code
_entity_poly.pdbx_strand_id
1 'polypeptide(L)'
;MTKPSTDLSTHTPMMRQYLTIKAEFPNILIFYRMGDFYELFFDDAKKAADLLDISLTARGKTGGNAIPMAGVPYHAVENYLAKLVQLGESVAICEQIGDPATSKGPVERKVVRIITPGTISDEALLTDRQDNLIVAIIENISKSKKTSEPDFGLAYLDMTSGRFVITEPQTSEQLQAELQRLSPAELLYSETLSTMQYVEQYKGLRRRPEWEFDLETSLSLLNKQFGTKELTGFGVDDKLLGLSAAGCLFQYVKDTQRTALPHIRAIVSESANSGVVLDAATRRNLELTQNLQGGSDNTLAAILDRSATPMGSRLLKRWLHFPLQNLTTLTNRQGAIEQIIATDLHLDVQPILKSLGDIERIVSRIALGSARPRDFARLRNTLQALPDLQNCLSSCSTGYIQALTQLMAPIPAIQQL
;
A
#
# COMPACT_ATOMS: atom_id res chain seq x y z
N MET A 1 32.44 -6.22 -0.86
CA MET A 1 32.70 -5.01 -0.06
C MET A 1 32.71 -5.40 1.40
N THR A 2 33.86 -5.33 2.06
CA THR A 2 34.06 -5.62 3.48
C THR A 2 33.27 -4.63 4.31
N LYS A 3 32.35 -5.12 5.16
CA LYS A 3 31.69 -4.30 6.19
C LYS A 3 32.77 -3.62 7.05
N PRO A 4 32.75 -2.31 7.26
CA PRO A 4 33.60 -1.70 8.24
C PRO A 4 33.24 -2.29 9.61
N SER A 5 34.20 -2.93 10.28
CA SER A 5 34.08 -3.35 11.68
C SER A 5 34.04 -2.06 12.52
N THR A 6 32.87 -1.55 12.79
CA THR A 6 32.69 -0.44 13.72
C THR A 6 33.01 -1.01 15.10
N ASP A 7 34.13 -0.60 15.69
CA ASP A 7 34.48 -0.96 17.05
C ASP A 7 33.45 -0.31 17.99
N LEU A 8 32.43 -1.08 18.37
CA LEU A 8 31.34 -0.63 19.24
C LEU A 8 31.81 -0.30 20.66
N SER A 9 33.05 -0.69 21.03
CA SER A 9 33.59 -0.50 22.39
C SER A 9 33.77 0.98 22.77
N THR A 10 34.00 1.84 21.77
CA THR A 10 34.21 3.28 21.94
C THR A 10 32.92 4.09 22.10
N HIS A 11 31.78 3.47 21.92
CA HIS A 11 30.46 4.12 21.96
C HIS A 11 29.77 3.94 23.31
N THR A 12 28.94 4.91 23.68
CA THR A 12 28.07 4.78 24.87
C THR A 12 27.07 3.62 24.70
N PRO A 13 26.55 3.02 25.78
CA PRO A 13 25.59 1.91 25.68
C PRO A 13 24.38 2.21 24.77
N MET A 14 23.86 3.43 24.82
CA MET A 14 22.77 3.88 23.94
C MET A 14 23.19 3.90 22.47
N MET A 15 24.37 4.44 22.15
CA MET A 15 24.86 4.47 20.78
C MET A 15 25.18 3.09 20.22
N ARG A 16 25.64 2.17 21.06
CA ARG A 16 25.82 0.77 20.67
C ARG A 16 24.48 0.15 20.24
N GLN A 17 23.43 0.37 21.04
CA GLN A 17 22.08 -0.12 20.71
C GLN A 17 21.58 0.48 19.39
N TYR A 18 21.75 1.80 19.18
CA TYR A 18 21.38 2.46 17.90
C TYR A 18 22.15 1.88 16.71
N LEU A 19 23.48 1.74 16.83
CA LEU A 19 24.32 1.22 15.74
C LEU A 19 24.03 -0.26 15.43
N THR A 20 23.67 -1.06 16.44
CA THR A 20 23.24 -2.45 16.23
C THR A 20 21.95 -2.47 15.42
N ILE A 21 20.95 -1.67 15.77
CA ILE A 21 19.71 -1.54 15.01
C ILE A 21 19.99 -1.02 13.59
N LYS A 22 20.85 0.01 13.46
CA LYS A 22 21.20 0.56 12.15
C LYS A 22 21.88 -0.45 11.23
N ALA A 23 22.66 -1.36 11.77
CA ALA A 23 23.32 -2.43 11.01
C ALA A 23 22.30 -3.43 10.41
N GLU A 24 21.15 -3.64 11.05
CA GLU A 24 20.05 -4.43 10.50
C GLU A 24 19.31 -3.69 9.36
N PHE A 25 19.28 -2.35 9.41
CA PHE A 25 18.55 -1.50 8.47
C PHE A 25 19.44 -0.41 7.84
N PRO A 26 20.49 -0.77 7.10
CA PRO A 26 21.53 0.18 6.66
C PRO A 26 20.98 1.30 5.77
N ASN A 27 19.97 1.03 4.94
CA ASN A 27 19.40 1.97 3.98
C ASN A 27 18.07 2.62 4.42
N ILE A 28 17.64 2.38 5.66
CA ILE A 28 16.38 2.89 6.22
C ILE A 28 16.70 3.93 7.29
N LEU A 29 16.01 5.06 7.31
CA LEU A 29 16.14 6.08 8.36
C LEU A 29 15.61 5.53 9.68
N ILE A 30 16.39 5.62 10.76
CA ILE A 30 15.96 5.15 12.08
C ILE A 30 15.41 6.31 12.89
N PHE A 31 14.11 6.30 13.16
CA PHE A 31 13.47 7.19 14.13
C PHE A 31 13.56 6.56 15.51
N TYR A 32 14.55 6.98 16.28
CA TYR A 32 14.89 6.38 17.57
C TYR A 32 14.23 7.15 18.71
N ARG A 33 13.30 6.53 19.43
CA ARG A 33 12.53 7.17 20.50
C ARG A 33 13.40 7.59 21.67
N MET A 34 13.37 8.88 21.98
CA MET A 34 14.08 9.49 23.11
C MET A 34 13.17 10.50 23.83
N GLY A 35 12.45 10.03 24.87
CA GLY A 35 11.46 10.86 25.55
C GLY A 35 10.36 11.34 24.58
N ASP A 36 10.20 12.66 24.47
CA ASP A 36 9.19 13.28 23.60
C ASP A 36 9.66 13.54 22.16
N PHE A 37 10.81 12.96 21.77
CA PHE A 37 11.37 13.09 20.44
C PHE A 37 11.66 11.74 19.81
N TYR A 38 11.68 11.73 18.47
CA TYR A 38 12.42 10.75 17.68
C TYR A 38 13.73 11.41 17.25
N GLU A 39 14.84 10.83 17.65
CA GLU A 39 16.18 11.32 17.31
C GLU A 39 16.79 10.45 16.21
N LEU A 40 17.50 11.08 15.29
CA LEU A 40 18.30 10.43 14.25
C LEU A 40 19.77 10.80 14.49
N PHE A 41 20.68 9.89 14.14
CA PHE A 41 22.11 10.09 14.40
C PHE A 41 22.94 9.82 13.14
N PHE A 42 24.15 10.34 13.12
CA PHE A 42 25.15 10.15 12.06
C PHE A 42 24.61 10.57 10.69
N ASP A 43 24.74 9.70 9.68
CA ASP A 43 24.32 10.01 8.31
C ASP A 43 22.79 10.09 8.17
N ASP A 44 22.04 9.36 8.99
CA ASP A 44 20.58 9.49 9.05
C ASP A 44 20.17 10.91 9.48
N ALA A 45 20.88 11.50 10.45
CA ALA A 45 20.60 12.86 10.89
C ALA A 45 20.87 13.90 9.80
N LYS A 46 22.00 13.75 9.07
CA LYS A 46 22.33 14.65 7.95
C LYS A 46 21.29 14.55 6.85
N LYS A 47 20.96 13.32 6.43
CA LYS A 47 19.97 13.05 5.40
C LYS A 47 18.59 13.59 5.78
N ALA A 48 18.14 13.34 7.01
CA ALA A 48 16.85 13.83 7.49
C ALA A 48 16.81 15.36 7.61
N ALA A 49 17.91 15.99 8.05
CA ALA A 49 18.02 17.45 8.12
C ALA A 49 17.82 18.10 6.74
N ASP A 50 18.48 17.56 5.73
CA ASP A 50 18.36 18.04 4.34
C ASP A 50 16.96 17.82 3.76
N LEU A 51 16.37 16.61 3.95
CA LEU A 51 15.07 16.26 3.37
C LEU A 51 13.88 16.95 4.05
N LEU A 52 13.98 17.19 5.36
CA LEU A 52 12.89 17.72 6.17
C LEU A 52 13.02 19.21 6.47
N ASP A 53 14.14 19.81 6.12
CA ASP A 53 14.50 21.21 6.48
C ASP A 53 14.45 21.43 8.01
N ILE A 54 15.13 20.52 8.76
CA ILE A 54 15.22 20.60 10.21
C ILE A 54 16.68 20.83 10.64
N SER A 55 16.85 21.39 11.84
CA SER A 55 18.17 21.73 12.37
C SER A 55 19.03 20.48 12.59
N LEU A 56 20.23 20.47 12.01
CA LEU A 56 21.27 19.51 12.35
C LEU A 56 22.04 20.03 13.57
N THR A 57 22.08 19.24 14.64
CA THR A 57 22.75 19.52 15.89
C THR A 57 23.81 18.45 16.19
N ALA A 58 24.40 18.47 17.37
CA ALA A 58 25.33 17.43 17.81
C ALA A 58 25.02 16.99 19.23
N ARG A 59 25.15 15.68 19.50
CA ARG A 59 24.94 15.09 20.81
C ARG A 59 26.13 14.22 21.23
N GLY A 60 26.90 14.71 22.19
CA GLY A 60 28.04 13.95 22.70
C GLY A 60 29.21 13.86 21.71
N LYS A 61 30.20 13.04 22.05
CA LYS A 61 31.35 12.77 21.20
C LYS A 61 31.63 11.27 21.15
N THR A 62 32.10 10.82 20.01
CA THR A 62 32.56 9.45 19.79
C THR A 62 33.89 9.52 19.04
N GLY A 63 34.93 8.84 19.54
CA GLY A 63 36.26 8.89 18.92
C GLY A 63 36.80 10.31 18.76
N GLY A 64 36.43 11.25 19.67
CA GLY A 64 36.83 12.67 19.61
C GLY A 64 35.96 13.57 18.74
N ASN A 65 35.10 13.02 17.87
CA ASN A 65 34.21 13.75 16.98
C ASN A 65 32.81 13.91 17.57
N ALA A 66 32.16 15.05 17.33
CA ALA A 66 30.77 15.28 17.67
C ALA A 66 29.85 14.35 16.85
N ILE A 67 28.83 13.78 17.49
CA ILE A 67 27.85 12.92 16.82
C ILE A 67 26.75 13.79 16.21
N PRO A 68 26.62 13.85 14.86
CA PRO A 68 25.52 14.58 14.23
C PRO A 68 24.18 14.03 14.71
N MET A 69 23.23 14.90 15.03
CA MET A 69 21.90 14.55 15.50
C MET A 69 20.87 15.50 14.90
N ALA A 70 19.75 14.95 14.52
CA ALA A 70 18.51 15.67 14.20
C ALA A 70 17.35 15.05 14.98
N GLY A 71 16.32 15.80 15.27
CA GLY A 71 15.19 15.28 16.03
C GLY A 71 13.87 15.90 15.61
N VAL A 72 12.81 15.09 15.68
CA VAL A 72 11.43 15.51 15.43
C VAL A 72 10.57 15.24 16.66
N PRO A 73 9.66 16.15 17.05
CA PRO A 73 8.78 15.93 18.17
C PRO A 73 7.86 14.73 17.93
N TYR A 74 7.66 13.90 18.94
CA TYR A 74 6.79 12.71 18.86
C TYR A 74 5.37 13.05 18.38
N HIS A 75 4.78 14.09 18.94
CA HIS A 75 3.40 14.50 18.60
C HIS A 75 3.24 15.04 17.17
N ALA A 76 4.32 15.43 16.51
CA ALA A 76 4.33 15.97 15.15
C ALA A 76 4.93 15.00 14.12
N VAL A 77 5.29 13.79 14.53
CA VAL A 77 6.03 12.81 13.71
C VAL A 77 5.32 12.48 12.39
N GLU A 78 3.98 12.44 12.38
CA GLU A 78 3.18 12.13 11.20
C GLU A 78 3.46 13.08 10.03
N ASN A 79 3.62 14.37 10.29
CA ASN A 79 3.91 15.36 9.25
C ASN A 79 5.30 15.14 8.61
N TYR A 80 6.27 14.75 9.40
CA TYR A 80 7.63 14.46 8.93
C TYR A 80 7.69 13.14 8.17
N LEU A 81 6.97 12.12 8.65
CA LEU A 81 6.82 10.85 7.95
C LEU A 81 6.15 11.03 6.58
N ALA A 82 5.10 11.86 6.50
CA ALA A 82 4.44 12.17 5.24
C ALA A 82 5.42 12.74 4.19
N LYS A 83 6.27 13.70 4.59
CA LYS A 83 7.29 14.27 3.70
C LYS A 83 8.30 13.22 3.23
N LEU A 84 8.85 12.42 4.15
CA LEU A 84 9.85 11.40 3.82
C LEU A 84 9.30 10.34 2.86
N VAL A 85 8.09 9.87 3.13
CA VAL A 85 7.43 8.88 2.28
C VAL A 85 7.13 9.42 0.88
N GLN A 86 6.68 10.67 0.74
CA GLN A 86 6.48 11.32 -0.56
C GLN A 86 7.77 11.47 -1.36
N LEU A 87 8.91 11.53 -0.68
CA LEU A 87 10.24 11.52 -1.29
C LEU A 87 10.74 10.11 -1.64
N GLY A 88 9.97 9.06 -1.33
CA GLY A 88 10.32 7.67 -1.58
C GLY A 88 11.17 7.01 -0.48
N GLU A 89 11.35 7.70 0.66
CA GLU A 89 12.14 7.19 1.77
C GLU A 89 11.37 6.22 2.66
N SER A 90 12.11 5.31 3.31
CA SER A 90 11.58 4.43 4.34
C SER A 90 12.10 4.79 5.72
N VAL A 91 11.26 4.62 6.73
CA VAL A 91 11.56 4.97 8.11
C VAL A 91 11.25 3.79 9.04
N ALA A 92 12.22 3.35 9.82
CA ALA A 92 12.04 2.38 10.89
C ALA A 92 11.70 3.12 12.20
N ILE A 93 10.52 2.85 12.74
CA ILE A 93 10.08 3.39 14.03
C ILE A 93 10.60 2.50 15.13
N CYS A 94 11.45 3.06 15.97
CA CYS A 94 12.10 2.37 17.08
C CYS A 94 11.56 2.89 18.40
N GLU A 95 10.78 2.03 19.10
CA GLU A 95 10.12 2.36 20.35
C GLU A 95 10.85 1.79 21.57
N GLN A 96 10.64 2.41 22.72
CA GLN A 96 11.09 1.90 24.02
C GLN A 96 10.23 0.70 24.44
N ILE A 97 10.89 -0.38 24.83
CA ILE A 97 10.24 -1.59 25.34
C ILE A 97 10.51 -1.70 26.85
N GLY A 98 9.44 -1.81 27.64
CA GLY A 98 9.50 -1.88 29.09
C GLY A 98 9.36 -0.52 29.79
N ASP A 99 9.37 -0.56 31.12
CA ASP A 99 9.20 0.62 31.95
C ASP A 99 10.57 1.28 32.24
N PRO A 100 10.75 2.56 31.87
CA PRO A 100 11.97 3.32 32.20
C PRO A 100 12.30 3.36 33.70
N ALA A 101 11.29 3.30 34.57
CA ALA A 101 11.47 3.40 36.02
C ALA A 101 12.10 2.12 36.64
N THR A 102 11.99 0.97 35.97
CA THR A 102 12.46 -0.33 36.44
C THR A 102 13.75 -0.80 35.77
N SER A 103 14.22 -0.09 34.74
CA SER A 103 15.38 -0.47 33.94
C SER A 103 16.71 -0.14 34.63
N LYS A 104 17.56 -1.16 34.81
CA LYS A 104 18.97 -1.00 35.28
C LYS A 104 19.91 -0.71 34.11
N GLY A 105 19.70 0.38 33.39
CA GLY A 105 20.53 0.78 32.22
C GLY A 105 19.69 1.47 31.15
N PRO A 106 20.22 1.65 29.91
CA PRO A 106 19.42 2.19 28.82
C PRO A 106 18.22 1.29 28.55
N VAL A 107 17.02 1.88 28.53
CA VAL A 107 15.79 1.14 28.18
C VAL A 107 15.99 0.48 26.82
N GLU A 108 15.60 -0.79 26.73
CA GLU A 108 15.63 -1.54 25.46
C GLU A 108 14.76 -0.86 24.41
N ARG A 109 15.25 -0.82 23.17
CA ARG A 109 14.50 -0.29 22.03
C ARG A 109 14.51 -1.27 20.89
N LYS A 110 13.35 -1.42 20.25
CA LYS A 110 13.17 -2.31 19.09
C LYS A 110 12.44 -1.58 17.99
N VAL A 111 12.76 -1.95 16.77
CA VAL A 111 11.97 -1.53 15.60
C VAL A 111 10.62 -2.23 15.65
N VAL A 112 9.57 -1.46 15.88
CA VAL A 112 8.19 -1.98 15.97
C VAL A 112 7.49 -2.00 14.62
N ARG A 113 7.87 -1.10 13.71
CA ARG A 113 7.31 -0.99 12.36
C ARG A 113 8.28 -0.28 11.42
N ILE A 114 8.25 -0.65 10.16
CA ILE A 114 8.93 0.09 9.09
C ILE A 114 7.85 0.71 8.21
N ILE A 115 7.87 2.03 8.08
CA ILE A 115 6.97 2.78 7.23
C ILE A 115 7.66 2.99 5.90
N THR A 116 7.04 2.52 4.82
CA THR A 116 7.53 2.67 3.45
C THR A 116 6.44 3.32 2.59
N PRO A 117 6.76 3.87 1.41
CA PRO A 117 5.77 4.52 0.55
C PRO A 117 4.53 3.68 0.27
N GLY A 118 4.69 2.37 0.09
CA GLY A 118 3.59 1.45 -0.23
C GLY A 118 2.90 0.84 0.99
N THR A 119 3.55 0.81 2.17
CA THR A 119 3.01 0.16 3.37
C THR A 119 2.34 1.10 4.35
N ILE A 120 2.04 2.32 3.95
CA ILE A 120 1.33 3.30 4.77
C ILE A 120 -0.08 2.82 5.07
N SER A 121 -0.49 2.86 6.33
CA SER A 121 -1.86 2.60 6.78
C SER A 121 -2.49 3.80 7.50
N ASP A 122 -1.71 4.80 7.86
CA ASP A 122 -2.18 5.99 8.56
C ASP A 122 -2.90 6.95 7.60
N GLU A 123 -4.12 7.35 7.98
CA GLU A 123 -4.97 8.26 7.20
C GLU A 123 -4.27 9.60 6.90
N ALA A 124 -3.50 10.12 7.85
CA ALA A 124 -2.80 11.40 7.70
C ALA A 124 -1.71 11.37 6.61
N LEU A 125 -1.23 10.19 6.24
CA LEU A 125 -0.16 10.00 5.25
C LEU A 125 -0.68 9.63 3.86
N LEU A 126 -1.98 9.33 3.75
CA LEU A 126 -2.62 8.82 2.54
C LEU A 126 -3.43 9.89 1.83
N THR A 127 -3.49 9.80 0.51
CA THR A 127 -4.47 10.54 -0.28
C THR A 127 -5.80 9.78 -0.28
N ASP A 128 -6.89 10.40 0.21
CA ASP A 128 -8.16 9.72 0.45
C ASP A 128 -8.75 9.03 -0.77
N ARG A 129 -8.69 9.71 -1.91
CA ARG A 129 -9.35 9.29 -3.15
C ARG A 129 -8.41 8.56 -4.13
N GLN A 130 -7.27 8.06 -3.65
CA GLN A 130 -6.30 7.31 -4.45
C GLN A 130 -5.94 6.00 -3.77
N ASP A 131 -5.70 4.95 -4.57
CA ASP A 131 -5.08 3.72 -4.12
C ASP A 131 -3.61 3.98 -3.77
N ASN A 132 -3.08 3.25 -2.79
CA ASN A 132 -1.67 3.28 -2.44
C ASN A 132 -1.08 1.90 -2.66
N LEU A 133 -0.49 1.69 -3.83
CA LEU A 133 -0.12 0.36 -4.30
C LEU A 133 1.36 0.05 -4.07
N ILE A 134 1.62 -1.14 -3.54
CA ILE A 134 2.92 -1.80 -3.65
C ILE A 134 2.83 -2.77 -4.81
N VAL A 135 3.84 -2.78 -5.66
CA VAL A 135 3.95 -3.71 -6.79
C VAL A 135 5.22 -4.53 -6.66
N ALA A 136 5.18 -5.81 -7.01
CA ALA A 136 6.36 -6.65 -7.17
C ALA A 136 6.42 -7.20 -8.59
N ILE A 137 7.63 -7.26 -9.16
CA ILE A 137 7.89 -7.73 -10.52
C ILE A 137 8.99 -8.77 -10.53
N ILE A 138 8.75 -9.85 -11.26
CA ILE A 138 9.75 -10.84 -11.66
C ILE A 138 9.72 -10.98 -13.18
N GLU A 139 10.88 -11.23 -13.76
CA GLU A 139 11.08 -11.50 -15.18
C GLU A 139 11.56 -12.95 -15.37
N ASN A 140 10.96 -13.66 -16.32
CA ASN A 140 11.41 -14.97 -16.74
C ASN A 140 11.98 -14.90 -18.16
N ILE A 141 13.28 -15.04 -18.26
CA ILE A 141 13.97 -15.12 -19.55
C ILE A 141 14.09 -16.60 -19.92
N SER A 142 13.22 -17.07 -20.81
CA SER A 142 13.31 -18.45 -21.32
C SER A 142 14.63 -18.67 -22.05
N LYS A 143 15.52 -19.50 -21.48
CA LYS A 143 16.82 -19.85 -22.08
C LYS A 143 16.69 -20.65 -23.39
N SER A 144 15.47 -21.14 -23.72
CA SER A 144 15.25 -22.03 -24.87
C SER A 144 14.93 -21.30 -26.18
N LYS A 145 14.59 -20.01 -26.12
CA LYS A 145 14.22 -19.22 -27.31
C LYS A 145 15.13 -18.00 -27.41
N LYS A 146 16.12 -18.04 -28.31
CA LYS A 146 17.05 -16.91 -28.60
C LYS A 146 16.35 -15.60 -29.07
N THR A 147 15.06 -15.57 -29.26
CA THR A 147 14.28 -14.47 -29.85
C THR A 147 12.94 -14.20 -29.16
N SER A 148 12.66 -14.80 -27.98
CA SER A 148 11.40 -14.54 -27.25
C SER A 148 11.55 -13.33 -26.35
N GLU A 149 10.55 -12.46 -26.39
CA GLU A 149 10.35 -11.44 -25.36
C GLU A 149 10.21 -12.11 -23.99
N PRO A 150 10.67 -11.47 -22.91
CA PRO A 150 10.52 -12.02 -21.57
C PRO A 150 9.05 -12.02 -21.13
N ASP A 151 8.66 -13.06 -20.41
CA ASP A 151 7.39 -13.11 -19.68
C ASP A 151 7.58 -12.49 -18.30
N PHE A 152 6.56 -11.81 -17.80
CA PHE A 152 6.61 -11.13 -16.50
C PHE A 152 5.56 -11.66 -15.54
N GLY A 153 5.92 -11.79 -14.26
CA GLY A 153 4.97 -11.91 -13.17
C GLY A 153 4.87 -10.59 -12.41
N LEU A 154 3.67 -10.12 -12.21
CA LEU A 154 3.38 -8.90 -11.50
C LEU A 154 2.33 -9.15 -10.42
N ALA A 155 2.63 -8.72 -9.21
CA ALA A 155 1.67 -8.71 -8.11
C ALA A 155 1.54 -7.30 -7.55
N TYR A 156 0.33 -6.90 -7.14
CA TYR A 156 0.12 -5.64 -6.47
C TYR A 156 -0.86 -5.75 -5.30
N LEU A 157 -0.58 -4.97 -4.28
CA LEU A 157 -1.34 -4.94 -3.03
C LEU A 157 -1.63 -3.51 -2.62
N ASP A 158 -2.87 -3.23 -2.29
CA ASP A 158 -3.26 -2.07 -1.51
C ASP A 158 -3.42 -2.49 -0.04
N MET A 159 -2.46 -2.09 0.78
CA MET A 159 -2.46 -2.37 2.22
C MET A 159 -3.67 -1.82 2.95
N THR A 160 -4.27 -0.75 2.42
CA THR A 160 -5.37 -0.04 3.08
C THR A 160 -6.73 -0.66 2.82
N SER A 161 -6.87 -1.50 1.81
CA SER A 161 -8.09 -2.22 1.46
C SER A 161 -7.93 -3.74 1.52
N GLY A 162 -6.70 -4.25 1.58
CA GLY A 162 -6.40 -5.68 1.47
C GLY A 162 -6.56 -6.24 0.06
N ARG A 163 -6.71 -5.39 -0.96
CA ARG A 163 -6.84 -5.81 -2.36
C ARG A 163 -5.51 -6.32 -2.89
N PHE A 164 -5.42 -7.63 -3.11
CA PHE A 164 -4.24 -8.34 -3.56
C PHE A 164 -4.51 -8.99 -4.91
N VAL A 165 -3.75 -8.61 -5.93
CA VAL A 165 -4.01 -9.00 -7.32
C VAL A 165 -2.71 -9.40 -8.00
N ILE A 166 -2.82 -10.40 -8.91
CA ILE A 166 -1.71 -10.83 -9.77
C ILE A 166 -2.11 -10.70 -11.24
N THR A 167 -1.12 -10.45 -12.08
CA THR A 167 -1.24 -10.44 -13.54
C THR A 167 0.09 -10.86 -14.17
N GLU A 168 0.04 -11.37 -15.41
CA GLU A 168 1.21 -11.83 -16.15
C GLU A 168 1.29 -11.14 -17.50
N PRO A 169 1.93 -9.95 -17.56
CA PRO A 169 2.26 -9.30 -18.82
C PRO A 169 3.22 -10.16 -19.66
N GLN A 170 2.90 -10.35 -20.94
CA GLN A 170 3.66 -11.21 -21.83
C GLN A 170 4.66 -10.45 -22.72
N THR A 171 4.65 -9.13 -22.63
CA THR A 171 5.59 -8.27 -23.36
C THR A 171 6.03 -7.10 -22.47
N SER A 172 7.17 -6.54 -22.82
CA SER A 172 7.69 -5.33 -22.16
C SER A 172 6.74 -4.13 -22.28
N GLU A 173 6.02 -4.03 -23.40
CA GLU A 173 5.01 -2.98 -23.62
C GLU A 173 3.81 -3.15 -22.67
N GLN A 174 3.33 -4.39 -22.49
CA GLN A 174 2.28 -4.70 -21.53
C GLN A 174 2.73 -4.41 -20.08
N LEU A 175 3.97 -4.78 -19.72
CA LEU A 175 4.53 -4.44 -18.42
C LEU A 175 4.52 -2.92 -18.20
N GLN A 176 4.98 -2.14 -19.17
CA GLN A 176 5.01 -0.69 -19.07
C GLN A 176 3.59 -0.09 -18.93
N ALA A 177 2.63 -0.61 -19.71
CA ALA A 177 1.23 -0.20 -19.61
C ALA A 177 0.62 -0.48 -18.22
N GLU A 178 0.92 -1.66 -17.64
CA GLU A 178 0.48 -2.04 -16.31
C GLU A 178 1.12 -1.18 -15.22
N LEU A 179 2.42 -0.96 -15.28
CA LEU A 179 3.10 -0.10 -14.31
C LEU A 179 2.56 1.34 -14.33
N GLN A 180 2.28 1.86 -15.51
CA GLN A 180 1.68 3.19 -15.64
C GLN A 180 0.23 3.22 -15.13
N ARG A 181 -0.55 2.16 -15.40
CA ARG A 181 -1.90 2.00 -14.86
C ARG A 181 -1.93 1.99 -13.34
N LEU A 182 -1.02 1.22 -12.74
CA LEU A 182 -0.96 1.02 -11.29
C LEU A 182 -0.33 2.21 -10.56
N SER A 183 0.55 2.94 -11.23
CA SER A 183 1.27 4.08 -10.63
C SER A 183 1.79 3.78 -9.22
N PRO A 184 2.66 2.76 -9.07
CA PRO A 184 3.04 2.24 -7.75
C PRO A 184 3.69 3.30 -6.87
N ALA A 185 3.27 3.36 -5.61
CA ALA A 185 3.95 4.13 -4.59
C ALA A 185 5.29 3.49 -4.19
N GLU A 186 5.36 2.16 -4.31
CA GLU A 186 6.55 1.36 -4.05
C GLU A 186 6.62 0.17 -5.01
N LEU A 187 7.82 -0.09 -5.55
CA LEU A 187 8.05 -1.11 -6.55
C LEU A 187 9.20 -2.02 -6.15
N LEU A 188 8.86 -3.29 -5.88
CA LEU A 188 9.81 -4.36 -5.61
C LEU A 188 10.20 -5.01 -6.95
N TYR A 189 11.48 -5.25 -7.15
CA TYR A 189 11.95 -5.91 -8.37
C TYR A 189 13.06 -6.92 -8.07
N SER A 190 13.08 -8.02 -8.83
CA SER A 190 14.14 -9.02 -8.73
C SER A 190 15.48 -8.42 -9.15
N GLU A 191 16.54 -8.77 -8.43
CA GLU A 191 17.92 -8.35 -8.80
C GLU A 191 18.36 -8.83 -10.17
N THR A 192 17.66 -9.82 -10.75
CA THR A 192 17.89 -10.37 -12.09
C THR A 192 17.08 -9.65 -13.17
N LEU A 193 16.27 -8.64 -12.83
CA LEU A 193 15.47 -7.90 -13.79
C LEU A 193 16.36 -7.23 -14.84
N SER A 194 16.17 -7.59 -16.12
CA SER A 194 16.96 -7.04 -17.24
C SER A 194 16.35 -5.76 -17.82
N THR A 195 15.04 -5.56 -17.61
CA THR A 195 14.25 -4.46 -18.19
C THR A 195 14.18 -3.23 -17.27
N MET A 196 15.31 -2.86 -16.65
CA MET A 196 15.40 -1.74 -15.69
C MET A 196 14.88 -0.40 -16.24
N GLN A 197 14.99 -0.14 -17.54
CA GLN A 197 14.54 1.09 -18.19
C GLN A 197 13.06 1.39 -18.00
N TYR A 198 12.24 0.38 -17.69
CA TYR A 198 10.79 0.57 -17.45
C TYR A 198 10.48 0.85 -15.98
N VAL A 199 11.41 0.59 -15.07
CA VAL A 199 11.16 0.73 -13.62
C VAL A 199 11.95 1.89 -12.99
N GLU A 200 13.10 2.29 -13.54
CA GLU A 200 14.00 3.31 -12.96
C GLU A 200 13.37 4.68 -12.73
N GLN A 201 12.27 4.99 -13.44
CA GLN A 201 11.53 6.25 -13.28
C GLN A 201 10.71 6.33 -11.99
N TYR A 202 10.44 5.21 -11.31
CA TYR A 202 9.63 5.18 -10.09
C TYR A 202 10.48 5.49 -8.86
N LYS A 203 9.95 6.29 -7.93
CA LYS A 203 10.72 6.75 -6.75
C LYS A 203 10.93 5.66 -5.70
N GLY A 204 9.94 4.89 -5.40
CA GLY A 204 9.95 3.89 -4.33
C GLY A 204 10.56 2.53 -4.73
N LEU A 205 11.69 2.50 -5.44
CA LEU A 205 12.31 1.26 -5.90
C LEU A 205 12.98 0.48 -4.78
N ARG A 206 12.72 -0.85 -4.75
CA ARG A 206 13.34 -1.78 -3.80
C ARG A 206 13.82 -3.03 -4.53
N ARG A 207 15.13 -3.16 -4.66
CA ARG A 207 15.77 -4.37 -5.18
C ARG A 207 15.62 -5.50 -4.18
N ARG A 208 15.16 -6.68 -4.66
CA ARG A 208 15.01 -7.89 -3.85
C ARG A 208 15.85 -9.03 -4.44
N PRO A 209 16.45 -9.87 -3.58
CA PRO A 209 17.20 -11.03 -4.05
C PRO A 209 16.27 -12.03 -4.76
N GLU A 210 16.81 -12.75 -5.74
CA GLU A 210 16.04 -13.69 -6.57
C GLU A 210 15.33 -14.78 -5.74
N TRP A 211 15.96 -15.26 -4.66
CA TRP A 211 15.37 -16.30 -3.81
C TRP A 211 14.07 -15.89 -3.11
N GLU A 212 13.78 -14.60 -2.98
CA GLU A 212 12.50 -14.13 -2.43
C GLU A 212 11.33 -14.33 -3.40
N PHE A 213 11.61 -14.60 -4.66
CA PHE A 213 10.62 -14.93 -5.69
C PHE A 213 10.49 -16.45 -5.92
N ASP A 214 11.04 -17.27 -5.04
CA ASP A 214 10.91 -18.74 -5.14
C ASP A 214 9.45 -19.16 -5.06
N LEU A 215 8.98 -19.95 -6.04
CA LEU A 215 7.58 -20.31 -6.18
C LEU A 215 7.07 -21.20 -5.03
N GLU A 216 7.85 -22.19 -4.61
CA GLU A 216 7.43 -23.12 -3.55
C GLU A 216 7.27 -22.38 -2.21
N THR A 217 8.23 -21.54 -1.91
CA THR A 217 8.19 -20.66 -0.74
C THR A 217 7.00 -19.71 -0.80
N SER A 218 6.73 -19.11 -1.95
CA SER A 218 5.61 -18.21 -2.20
C SER A 218 4.27 -18.90 -1.97
N LEU A 219 4.08 -20.10 -2.55
CA LEU A 219 2.86 -20.90 -2.38
C LEU A 219 2.64 -21.29 -0.91
N SER A 220 3.70 -21.74 -0.21
CA SER A 220 3.62 -22.07 1.21
C SER A 220 3.20 -20.86 2.05
N LEU A 221 3.76 -19.69 1.77
CA LEU A 221 3.48 -18.45 2.48
C LEU A 221 2.04 -17.99 2.27
N LEU A 222 1.56 -18.00 1.02
CA LEU A 222 0.20 -17.59 0.65
C LEU A 222 -0.86 -18.55 1.18
N ASN A 223 -0.63 -19.86 1.08
CA ASN A 223 -1.52 -20.88 1.66
C ASN A 223 -1.66 -20.71 3.16
N LYS A 224 -0.55 -20.44 3.86
CA LYS A 224 -0.58 -20.15 5.30
C LYS A 224 -1.38 -18.89 5.62
N GLN A 225 -1.25 -17.84 4.81
CA GLN A 225 -1.97 -16.58 5.00
C GLN A 225 -3.48 -16.77 4.84
N PHE A 226 -3.90 -17.48 3.80
CA PHE A 226 -5.31 -17.67 3.49
C PHE A 226 -5.96 -18.84 4.24
N GLY A 227 -5.17 -19.65 4.96
CA GLY A 227 -5.66 -20.81 5.70
C GLY A 227 -6.11 -21.96 4.78
N THR A 228 -5.51 -22.08 3.60
CA THR A 228 -5.85 -23.08 2.57
C THR A 228 -4.71 -24.06 2.37
N LYS A 229 -4.99 -25.22 1.78
CA LYS A 229 -3.97 -26.18 1.35
C LYS A 229 -3.42 -25.86 -0.04
N GLU A 230 -4.28 -25.29 -0.89
CA GLU A 230 -4.03 -24.95 -2.28
C GLU A 230 -4.72 -23.63 -2.62
N LEU A 231 -4.28 -22.97 -3.66
CA LEU A 231 -4.83 -21.69 -4.10
C LEU A 231 -5.90 -21.82 -5.19
N THR A 232 -6.28 -23.06 -5.55
CA THR A 232 -7.26 -23.40 -6.60
C THR A 232 -8.59 -22.67 -6.43
N GLY A 233 -9.05 -22.51 -5.18
CA GLY A 233 -10.28 -21.78 -4.87
C GLY A 233 -10.27 -20.30 -5.24
N PHE A 234 -9.09 -19.72 -5.48
CA PHE A 234 -8.92 -18.34 -5.95
C PHE A 234 -8.77 -18.23 -7.47
N GLY A 235 -8.65 -19.36 -8.21
CA GLY A 235 -8.47 -19.37 -9.66
C GLY A 235 -7.18 -18.76 -10.14
N VAL A 236 -6.08 -19.00 -9.44
CA VAL A 236 -4.77 -18.39 -9.69
C VAL A 236 -3.64 -19.42 -9.96
N ASP A 237 -3.97 -20.71 -10.00
CA ASP A 237 -2.97 -21.80 -10.04
C ASP A 237 -2.11 -21.80 -11.29
N ASP A 238 -2.62 -21.27 -12.39
CA ASP A 238 -1.92 -21.16 -13.67
C ASP A 238 -0.99 -19.95 -13.77
N LYS A 239 -0.99 -19.06 -12.78
CA LYS A 239 -0.24 -17.79 -12.76
C LYS A 239 1.05 -17.90 -11.94
N LEU A 240 1.97 -18.77 -12.36
CA LEU A 240 3.14 -19.12 -11.57
C LEU A 240 4.09 -17.95 -11.31
N LEU A 241 4.34 -17.10 -12.32
CA LEU A 241 5.18 -15.91 -12.18
C LEU A 241 4.49 -14.86 -11.31
N GLY A 242 3.17 -14.67 -11.51
CA GLY A 242 2.36 -13.79 -10.66
C GLY A 242 2.38 -14.23 -9.20
N LEU A 243 2.31 -15.53 -8.93
CA LEU A 243 2.38 -16.10 -7.57
C LEU A 243 3.77 -15.93 -6.93
N SER A 244 4.84 -16.08 -7.71
CA SER A 244 6.21 -15.78 -7.25
C SER A 244 6.36 -14.30 -6.85
N ALA A 245 5.85 -13.38 -7.67
CA ALA A 245 5.82 -11.96 -7.35
C ALA A 245 4.96 -11.67 -6.10
N ALA A 246 3.81 -12.34 -5.97
CA ALA A 246 2.93 -12.21 -4.81
C ALA A 246 3.59 -12.68 -3.51
N GLY A 247 4.35 -13.76 -3.54
CA GLY A 247 5.11 -14.25 -2.38
C GLY A 247 6.14 -13.25 -1.90
N CYS A 248 6.97 -12.72 -2.81
CA CYS A 248 7.94 -11.69 -2.48
C CYS A 248 7.27 -10.44 -1.88
N LEU A 249 6.20 -9.95 -2.52
CA LEU A 249 5.45 -8.79 -2.05
C LEU A 249 4.87 -9.03 -0.66
N PHE A 250 4.23 -10.16 -0.44
CA PHE A 250 3.61 -10.48 0.84
C PHE A 250 4.63 -10.65 1.96
N GLN A 251 5.78 -11.29 1.69
CA GLN A 251 6.88 -11.40 2.65
C GLN A 251 7.42 -10.02 3.03
N TYR A 252 7.64 -9.14 2.04
CA TYR A 252 8.09 -7.78 2.27
C TYR A 252 7.13 -6.99 3.18
N VAL A 253 5.83 -7.12 2.94
CA VAL A 253 4.82 -6.46 3.76
C VAL A 253 4.82 -7.00 5.20
N LYS A 254 4.95 -8.32 5.39
CA LYS A 254 5.08 -8.92 6.73
C LYS A 254 6.30 -8.40 7.47
N ASP A 255 7.44 -8.31 6.80
CA ASP A 255 8.70 -7.86 7.39
C ASP A 255 8.66 -6.39 7.79
N THR A 256 7.94 -5.56 7.01
CA THR A 256 7.80 -4.13 7.28
C THR A 256 6.75 -3.83 8.34
N GLN A 257 5.60 -4.50 8.32
CA GLN A 257 4.53 -4.28 9.30
C GLN A 257 4.78 -4.96 10.64
N ARG A 258 5.53 -6.08 10.64
CA ARG A 258 5.87 -6.87 11.85
C ARG A 258 4.65 -7.30 12.68
N THR A 259 3.49 -7.42 12.03
CA THR A 259 2.21 -7.84 12.62
C THR A 259 1.48 -8.79 11.68
N ALA A 260 0.46 -9.47 12.20
CA ALA A 260 -0.46 -10.23 11.38
C ALA A 260 -1.24 -9.31 10.43
N LEU A 261 -1.60 -9.84 9.27
CA LEU A 261 -2.29 -9.10 8.19
C LEU A 261 -3.68 -9.74 7.91
N PRO A 262 -4.58 -9.84 8.91
CA PRO A 262 -5.82 -10.62 8.78
C PRO A 262 -6.83 -10.00 7.80
N HIS A 263 -6.64 -8.75 7.38
CA HIS A 263 -7.45 -8.08 6.37
C HIS A 263 -7.10 -8.50 4.93
N ILE A 264 -5.92 -9.10 4.70
CA ILE A 264 -5.55 -9.66 3.41
C ILE A 264 -6.07 -11.11 3.35
N ARG A 265 -7.25 -11.30 2.74
CA ARG A 265 -8.02 -12.55 2.83
C ARG A 265 -8.13 -13.32 1.52
N ALA A 266 -7.77 -12.72 0.42
CA ALA A 266 -7.89 -13.30 -0.92
C ALA A 266 -6.84 -12.74 -1.87
N ILE A 267 -6.56 -13.50 -2.92
CA ILE A 267 -5.77 -13.08 -4.06
C ILE A 267 -6.61 -13.30 -5.32
N VAL A 268 -6.52 -12.37 -6.27
CA VAL A 268 -7.33 -12.39 -7.51
C VAL A 268 -6.40 -12.30 -8.70
N SER A 269 -6.68 -13.09 -9.75
CA SER A 269 -6.01 -12.92 -11.04
C SER A 269 -6.74 -11.90 -11.90
N GLU A 270 -6.04 -10.93 -12.41
CA GLU A 270 -6.54 -9.97 -13.40
C GLU A 270 -5.98 -10.36 -14.78
N SER A 271 -6.89 -10.66 -15.71
CA SER A 271 -6.50 -10.98 -17.09
C SER A 271 -6.48 -9.70 -17.93
N ALA A 272 -5.37 -9.44 -18.61
CA ALA A 272 -5.24 -8.31 -19.53
C ALA A 272 -6.36 -8.30 -20.60
N ASN A 273 -6.89 -9.48 -20.94
CA ASN A 273 -7.95 -9.64 -21.96
C ASN A 273 -9.37 -9.30 -21.46
N SER A 274 -9.58 -9.08 -20.17
CA SER A 274 -10.91 -8.74 -19.62
C SER A 274 -11.26 -7.25 -19.74
N GLY A 275 -10.29 -6.41 -20.07
CA GLY A 275 -10.45 -4.98 -20.27
C GLY A 275 -10.00 -4.49 -21.65
N VAL A 276 -10.36 -3.26 -21.99
CA VAL A 276 -9.81 -2.57 -23.15
C VAL A 276 -8.34 -2.29 -22.90
N VAL A 277 -7.48 -2.79 -23.78
CA VAL A 277 -6.03 -2.55 -23.70
C VAL A 277 -5.75 -1.09 -24.04
N LEU A 278 -5.22 -0.38 -23.07
CA LEU A 278 -4.73 0.99 -23.24
C LEU A 278 -3.21 0.95 -23.01
N ASP A 279 -2.44 1.28 -24.02
CA ASP A 279 -1.00 1.40 -23.88
C ASP A 279 -0.59 2.63 -23.04
N ALA A 280 0.68 2.71 -22.70
CA ALA A 280 1.21 3.78 -21.88
C ALA A 280 1.02 5.17 -22.51
N ALA A 281 1.24 5.29 -23.82
CA ALA A 281 1.08 6.55 -24.55
C ALA A 281 -0.38 7.00 -24.58
N THR A 282 -1.29 6.08 -24.85
CA THR A 282 -2.75 6.33 -24.85
C THR A 282 -3.22 6.82 -23.48
N ARG A 283 -2.85 6.15 -22.40
CA ARG A 283 -3.23 6.54 -21.02
C ARG A 283 -2.76 7.96 -20.70
N ARG A 284 -1.51 8.25 -21.02
CA ARG A 284 -0.92 9.57 -20.80
C ARG A 284 -1.63 10.65 -21.59
N ASN A 285 -1.88 10.41 -22.89
CA ASN A 285 -2.48 11.39 -23.78
C ASN A 285 -3.97 11.63 -23.50
N LEU A 286 -4.69 10.62 -22.98
CA LEU A 286 -6.09 10.76 -22.55
C LEU A 286 -6.24 11.47 -21.20
N GLU A 287 -5.15 11.70 -20.48
CA GLU A 287 -5.16 12.36 -19.16
C GLU A 287 -6.27 11.82 -18.24
N LEU A 288 -6.34 10.48 -18.11
CA LEU A 288 -7.43 9.82 -17.41
C LEU A 288 -7.54 10.26 -15.94
N THR A 289 -6.42 10.21 -15.21
CA THR A 289 -6.35 10.54 -13.77
C THR A 289 -5.20 11.48 -13.43
N GLN A 290 -4.27 11.66 -14.36
CA GLN A 290 -3.11 12.53 -14.23
C GLN A 290 -2.92 13.30 -15.54
N ASN A 291 -2.71 14.60 -15.45
CA ASN A 291 -2.44 15.46 -16.60
C ASN A 291 -0.96 15.36 -17.02
N LEU A 292 -0.62 15.93 -18.18
CA LEU A 292 0.75 15.89 -18.74
C LEU A 292 1.80 16.56 -17.84
N GLN A 293 1.37 17.42 -16.90
CA GLN A 293 2.24 18.10 -15.93
C GLN A 293 2.40 17.32 -14.62
N GLY A 294 1.73 16.16 -14.49
CA GLY A 294 1.77 15.30 -13.29
C GLY A 294 0.73 15.65 -12.22
N GLY A 295 -0.13 16.67 -12.46
CA GLY A 295 -1.22 17.02 -11.57
C GLY A 295 -2.49 16.21 -11.84
N SER A 296 -3.52 16.38 -11.01
CA SER A 296 -4.84 15.75 -11.17
C SER A 296 -5.91 16.68 -11.76
N ASP A 297 -5.61 17.96 -11.89
CA ASP A 297 -6.55 18.96 -12.37
C ASP A 297 -6.83 18.78 -13.88
N ASN A 298 -8.06 19.07 -14.30
CA ASN A 298 -8.51 18.98 -15.68
C ASN A 298 -8.39 17.59 -16.34
N THR A 299 -8.28 16.53 -15.53
CA THR A 299 -8.30 15.14 -16.00
C THR A 299 -9.71 14.64 -16.19
N LEU A 300 -9.89 13.53 -16.95
CA LEU A 300 -11.20 12.90 -17.10
C LEU A 300 -11.81 12.54 -15.74
N ALA A 301 -11.01 11.98 -14.82
CA ALA A 301 -11.43 11.68 -13.47
C ALA A 301 -11.86 12.94 -12.70
N ALA A 302 -11.15 14.04 -12.80
CA ALA A 302 -11.52 15.28 -12.09
C ALA A 302 -12.90 15.81 -12.50
N ILE A 303 -13.30 15.61 -13.78
CA ILE A 303 -14.60 16.02 -14.29
C ILE A 303 -15.70 15.06 -13.85
N LEU A 304 -15.45 13.74 -13.95
CA LEU A 304 -16.45 12.69 -13.70
C LEU A 304 -16.64 12.35 -12.21
N ASP A 305 -15.59 12.53 -11.39
CA ASP A 305 -15.64 12.11 -9.98
C ASP A 305 -16.51 13.05 -9.15
N ARG A 306 -17.77 12.66 -9.02
CA ARG A 306 -18.74 13.23 -8.07
C ARG A 306 -19.11 12.24 -6.98
N SER A 307 -18.26 11.22 -6.76
CA SER A 307 -18.48 10.18 -5.77
C SER A 307 -18.65 10.77 -4.37
N ALA A 308 -19.66 10.32 -3.64
CA ALA A 308 -19.94 10.77 -2.29
C ALA A 308 -18.91 10.24 -1.27
N THR A 309 -18.30 9.07 -1.57
CA THR A 309 -17.32 8.40 -0.68
C THR A 309 -15.93 8.31 -1.32
N PRO A 310 -14.84 8.29 -0.51
CA PRO A 310 -13.50 8.03 -1.01
C PRO A 310 -13.38 6.66 -1.72
N MET A 311 -14.06 5.62 -1.18
CA MET A 311 -14.12 4.27 -1.79
C MET A 311 -14.71 4.31 -3.20
N GLY A 312 -15.82 5.03 -3.40
CA GLY A 312 -16.44 5.22 -4.71
C GLY A 312 -15.51 5.93 -5.69
N SER A 313 -14.79 6.95 -5.24
CA SER A 313 -13.80 7.65 -6.04
C SER A 313 -12.66 6.73 -6.49
N ARG A 314 -12.11 5.91 -5.58
CA ARG A 314 -11.09 4.90 -5.94
C ARG A 314 -11.63 3.90 -6.96
N LEU A 315 -12.85 3.41 -6.77
CA LEU A 315 -13.48 2.48 -7.71
C LEU A 315 -13.69 3.10 -9.09
N LEU A 316 -14.17 4.36 -9.16
CA LEU A 316 -14.34 5.07 -10.42
C LEU A 316 -13.02 5.18 -11.19
N LYS A 317 -11.94 5.56 -10.53
CA LYS A 317 -10.61 5.64 -11.14
C LYS A 317 -10.11 4.29 -11.64
N ARG A 318 -10.34 3.21 -10.88
CA ARG A 318 -10.05 1.84 -11.34
C ARG A 318 -10.82 1.52 -12.62
N TRP A 319 -12.10 1.87 -12.71
CA TRP A 319 -12.90 1.66 -13.93
C TRP A 319 -12.40 2.46 -15.13
N LEU A 320 -11.96 3.70 -14.93
CA LEU A 320 -11.35 4.51 -15.99
C LEU A 320 -10.04 3.91 -16.50
N HIS A 321 -9.24 3.35 -15.57
CA HIS A 321 -7.98 2.71 -15.93
C HIS A 321 -8.13 1.33 -16.56
N PHE A 322 -9.24 0.64 -16.29
CA PHE A 322 -9.51 -0.71 -16.79
C PHE A 322 -10.95 -0.82 -17.28
N PRO A 323 -11.27 -0.20 -18.44
CA PRO A 323 -12.61 -0.27 -19.03
C PRO A 323 -12.93 -1.72 -19.45
N LEU A 324 -14.03 -2.26 -18.94
CA LEU A 324 -14.41 -3.65 -19.21
C LEU A 324 -14.87 -3.84 -20.65
N GLN A 325 -14.66 -5.07 -21.17
CA GLN A 325 -15.20 -5.50 -22.46
C GLN A 325 -16.46 -6.34 -22.32
N ASN A 326 -16.79 -6.81 -21.11
CA ASN A 326 -17.94 -7.66 -20.86
C ASN A 326 -19.26 -6.89 -21.02
N LEU A 327 -19.95 -7.13 -22.14
CA LEU A 327 -21.17 -6.43 -22.51
C LEU A 327 -22.27 -6.61 -21.46
N THR A 328 -22.42 -7.80 -20.88
CA THR A 328 -23.44 -8.07 -19.85
C THR A 328 -23.23 -7.19 -18.63
N THR A 329 -21.99 -7.09 -18.13
CA THR A 329 -21.66 -6.23 -16.99
C THR A 329 -21.90 -4.75 -17.32
N LEU A 330 -21.53 -4.31 -18.52
CA LEU A 330 -21.75 -2.92 -18.97
C LEU A 330 -23.23 -2.60 -19.06
N THR A 331 -24.04 -3.48 -19.70
CA THR A 331 -25.49 -3.29 -19.83
C THR A 331 -26.17 -3.25 -18.44
N ASN A 332 -25.77 -4.13 -17.53
CA ASN A 332 -26.29 -4.12 -16.16
C ASN A 332 -25.98 -2.83 -15.41
N ARG A 333 -24.76 -2.30 -15.56
CA ARG A 333 -24.39 -1.01 -14.96
C ARG A 333 -25.18 0.16 -15.59
N GLN A 334 -25.33 0.18 -16.91
CA GLN A 334 -26.09 1.21 -17.62
C GLN A 334 -27.58 1.16 -17.21
N GLY A 335 -28.20 -0.02 -17.16
CA GLY A 335 -29.58 -0.16 -16.69
C GLY A 335 -29.79 0.29 -15.23
N ALA A 336 -28.79 0.04 -14.37
CA ALA A 336 -28.83 0.56 -13.00
C ALA A 336 -28.77 2.10 -12.96
N ILE A 337 -27.91 2.71 -13.77
CA ILE A 337 -27.78 4.16 -13.88
C ILE A 337 -29.08 4.77 -14.43
N GLU A 338 -29.64 4.19 -15.50
CA GLU A 338 -30.90 4.61 -16.09
C GLU A 338 -32.04 4.63 -15.06
N GLN A 339 -32.16 3.57 -14.27
CA GLN A 339 -33.19 3.50 -13.21
C GLN A 339 -32.98 4.57 -12.13
N ILE A 340 -31.73 4.74 -11.66
CA ILE A 340 -31.41 5.74 -10.63
C ILE A 340 -31.75 7.17 -11.11
N ILE A 341 -31.50 7.45 -12.40
CA ILE A 341 -31.82 8.76 -13.02
C ILE A 341 -33.35 8.91 -13.15
N ALA A 342 -34.04 7.89 -13.68
CA ALA A 342 -35.47 7.95 -13.93
C ALA A 342 -36.32 8.10 -12.66
N THR A 343 -35.80 7.65 -11.52
CA THR A 343 -36.49 7.71 -10.22
C THR A 343 -35.96 8.81 -9.29
N ASP A 344 -35.01 9.63 -9.75
CA ASP A 344 -34.28 10.61 -8.93
C ASP A 344 -33.67 10.06 -7.63
N LEU A 345 -33.48 8.74 -7.54
CA LEU A 345 -33.01 8.03 -6.36
C LEU A 345 -31.65 8.55 -5.86
N HIS A 346 -30.84 9.10 -6.75
CA HIS A 346 -29.55 9.70 -6.41
C HIS A 346 -29.67 10.84 -5.39
N LEU A 347 -30.82 11.53 -5.34
CA LEU A 347 -31.06 12.62 -4.39
C LEU A 347 -31.20 12.08 -2.95
N ASP A 348 -31.83 10.91 -2.78
CA ASP A 348 -32.02 10.29 -1.47
C ASP A 348 -30.78 9.50 -1.02
N VAL A 349 -30.12 8.82 -1.93
CA VAL A 349 -28.95 7.97 -1.64
C VAL A 349 -27.70 8.80 -1.36
N GLN A 350 -27.47 9.91 -2.06
CA GLN A 350 -26.25 10.69 -1.93
C GLN A 350 -25.99 11.26 -0.52
N PRO A 351 -27.00 11.81 0.21
CA PRO A 351 -26.79 12.26 1.59
C PRO A 351 -26.38 11.13 2.53
N ILE A 352 -26.97 9.93 2.38
CA ILE A 352 -26.61 8.76 3.17
C ILE A 352 -25.16 8.36 2.88
N LEU A 353 -24.79 8.24 1.61
CA LEU A 353 -23.42 7.90 1.22
C LEU A 353 -22.38 8.91 1.76
N LYS A 354 -22.70 10.21 1.79
CA LYS A 354 -21.81 11.24 2.36
C LYS A 354 -21.56 11.09 3.85
N SER A 355 -22.48 10.45 4.58
CA SER A 355 -22.32 10.18 6.02
C SER A 355 -21.43 8.98 6.31
N LEU A 356 -21.17 8.11 5.32
CA LEU A 356 -20.39 6.90 5.49
C LEU A 356 -18.89 7.21 5.62
N GLY A 357 -18.24 6.53 6.56
CA GLY A 357 -16.79 6.50 6.66
C GLY A 357 -16.15 5.61 5.59
N ASP A 358 -14.83 5.73 5.43
CA ASP A 358 -14.04 4.86 4.58
C ASP A 358 -13.82 3.48 5.26
N ILE A 359 -14.80 2.58 5.09
CA ILE A 359 -14.82 1.27 5.75
C ILE A 359 -13.58 0.45 5.35
N GLU A 360 -13.16 0.47 4.09
CA GLU A 360 -11.98 -0.27 3.63
C GLU A 360 -10.76 0.08 4.50
N ARG A 361 -10.47 1.37 4.65
CA ARG A 361 -9.33 1.85 5.43
C ARG A 361 -9.51 1.71 6.93
N ILE A 362 -10.71 1.88 7.44
CA ILE A 362 -11.00 1.71 8.87
C ILE A 362 -10.78 0.24 9.30
N VAL A 363 -11.34 -0.71 8.55
CA VAL A 363 -11.21 -2.15 8.85
C VAL A 363 -9.75 -2.59 8.80
N SER A 364 -8.98 -2.11 7.83
CA SER A 364 -7.54 -2.41 7.75
C SER A 364 -6.76 -1.86 8.95
N ARG A 365 -7.05 -0.63 9.41
CA ARG A 365 -6.43 -0.08 10.63
C ARG A 365 -6.81 -0.87 11.89
N ILE A 366 -8.05 -1.34 12.00
CA ILE A 366 -8.47 -2.22 13.11
C ILE A 366 -7.67 -3.53 13.06
N ALA A 367 -7.55 -4.14 11.89
CA ALA A 367 -6.82 -5.38 11.69
C ALA A 367 -5.32 -5.25 12.02
N LEU A 368 -4.74 -4.08 11.74
CA LEU A 368 -3.33 -3.76 12.02
C LEU A 368 -3.09 -3.25 13.45
N GLY A 369 -4.14 -3.11 14.28
CA GLY A 369 -4.03 -2.56 15.63
C GLY A 369 -3.67 -1.07 15.70
N SER A 370 -3.83 -0.32 14.60
CA SER A 370 -3.50 1.11 14.51
C SER A 370 -4.72 2.03 14.51
N ALA A 371 -5.92 1.46 14.68
CA ALA A 371 -7.17 2.23 14.71
C ALA A 371 -7.25 3.15 15.94
N ARG A 372 -7.79 4.34 15.73
CA ARG A 372 -8.02 5.36 16.76
C ARG A 372 -9.49 5.36 17.20
N PRO A 373 -9.86 5.90 18.38
CA PRO A 373 -11.26 5.97 18.82
C PRO A 373 -12.23 6.57 17.80
N ARG A 374 -11.77 7.56 17.03
CA ARG A 374 -12.55 8.17 15.94
C ARG A 374 -12.88 7.18 14.81
N ASP A 375 -12.04 6.19 14.55
CA ASP A 375 -12.29 5.17 13.51
C ASP A 375 -13.45 4.27 13.91
N PHE A 376 -13.52 3.87 15.18
CA PHE A 376 -14.64 3.08 15.72
C PHE A 376 -15.94 3.88 15.70
N ALA A 377 -15.90 5.18 16.04
CA ALA A 377 -17.07 6.05 15.96
C ALA A 377 -17.58 6.18 14.52
N ARG A 378 -16.68 6.37 13.54
CA ARG A 378 -17.03 6.41 12.12
C ARG A 378 -17.59 5.08 11.62
N LEU A 379 -16.98 3.95 12.04
CA LEU A 379 -17.47 2.62 11.69
C LEU A 379 -18.89 2.40 12.23
N ARG A 380 -19.12 2.70 13.51
CA ARG A 380 -20.46 2.60 14.12
C ARG A 380 -21.49 3.42 13.33
N ASN A 381 -21.22 4.70 13.08
CA ASN A 381 -22.13 5.56 12.34
C ASN A 381 -22.42 5.03 10.92
N THR A 382 -21.40 4.48 10.26
CA THR A 382 -21.55 3.85 8.95
C THR A 382 -22.45 2.62 9.00
N LEU A 383 -22.24 1.74 9.98
CA LEU A 383 -23.06 0.53 10.14
C LEU A 383 -24.52 0.87 10.51
N GLN A 384 -24.74 1.95 11.28
CA GLN A 384 -26.08 2.44 11.59
C GLN A 384 -26.82 3.04 10.40
N ALA A 385 -26.09 3.57 9.40
CA ALA A 385 -26.70 4.15 8.19
C ALA A 385 -27.00 3.08 7.10
N LEU A 386 -26.45 1.85 7.19
CA LEU A 386 -26.68 0.80 6.19
C LEU A 386 -28.15 0.41 6.01
N PRO A 387 -29.00 0.25 7.06
CA PRO A 387 -30.42 -0.03 6.88
C PRO A 387 -31.16 1.04 6.08
N ASP A 388 -30.85 2.31 6.31
CA ASP A 388 -31.46 3.41 5.57
C ASP A 388 -31.08 3.35 4.08
N LEU A 389 -29.80 3.06 3.80
CA LEU A 389 -29.33 2.85 2.43
C LEU A 389 -30.04 1.67 1.76
N GLN A 390 -30.19 0.53 2.47
CA GLN A 390 -30.91 -0.63 1.97
C GLN A 390 -32.38 -0.30 1.68
N ASN A 391 -33.05 0.41 2.57
CA ASN A 391 -34.44 0.83 2.40
C ASN A 391 -34.61 1.73 1.18
N CYS A 392 -33.72 2.72 0.97
CA CYS A 392 -33.74 3.55 -0.23
C CYS A 392 -33.56 2.73 -1.51
N LEU A 393 -32.64 1.77 -1.52
CA LEU A 393 -32.35 0.93 -2.67
C LEU A 393 -33.38 -0.18 -2.92
N SER A 394 -34.24 -0.50 -1.95
CA SER A 394 -35.25 -1.56 -2.06
C SER A 394 -36.32 -1.27 -3.13
N SER A 395 -36.52 0.00 -3.50
CA SER A 395 -37.43 0.42 -4.57
C SER A 395 -36.88 0.10 -5.98
N CYS A 396 -35.59 -0.24 -6.09
CA CYS A 396 -34.97 -0.55 -7.36
C CYS A 396 -35.33 -1.96 -7.84
N SER A 397 -35.75 -2.06 -9.09
CA SER A 397 -36.12 -3.34 -9.73
C SER A 397 -34.98 -3.98 -10.53
N THR A 398 -33.89 -3.25 -10.82
CA THR A 398 -32.74 -3.81 -11.56
C THR A 398 -32.02 -4.87 -10.75
N GLY A 399 -31.82 -6.05 -11.33
CA GLY A 399 -31.14 -7.16 -10.67
C GLY A 399 -29.73 -6.82 -10.18
N TYR A 400 -29.05 -5.89 -10.84
CA TYR A 400 -27.72 -5.44 -10.45
C TYR A 400 -27.75 -4.69 -9.10
N ILE A 401 -28.66 -3.72 -8.92
CA ILE A 401 -28.81 -2.99 -7.64
C ILE A 401 -29.30 -3.93 -6.55
N GLN A 402 -30.26 -4.82 -6.84
CA GLN A 402 -30.74 -5.80 -5.88
C GLN A 402 -29.61 -6.72 -5.37
N ALA A 403 -28.75 -7.21 -6.25
CA ALA A 403 -27.60 -8.03 -5.88
C ALA A 403 -26.62 -7.25 -4.96
N LEU A 404 -26.33 -5.97 -5.28
CA LEU A 404 -25.51 -5.13 -4.41
C LEU A 404 -26.16 -4.88 -3.04
N THR A 405 -27.48 -4.66 -2.99
CA THR A 405 -28.23 -4.45 -1.75
C THR A 405 -28.20 -5.69 -0.86
N GLN A 406 -28.29 -6.89 -1.44
CA GLN A 406 -28.18 -8.15 -0.69
C GLN A 406 -26.80 -8.34 -0.05
N LEU A 407 -25.72 -7.87 -0.71
CA LEU A 407 -24.37 -7.92 -0.14
C LEU A 407 -24.17 -6.99 1.06
N MET A 408 -25.05 -6.00 1.25
CA MET A 408 -25.03 -5.08 2.41
C MET A 408 -25.79 -5.61 3.62
N ALA A 409 -25.95 -6.95 3.74
CA ALA A 409 -26.72 -7.56 4.84
C ALA A 409 -26.29 -7.05 6.21
N PRO A 410 -27.24 -6.70 7.10
CA PRO A 410 -26.90 -6.22 8.43
C PRO A 410 -26.17 -7.30 9.23
N ILE A 411 -25.20 -6.89 10.03
CA ILE A 411 -24.45 -7.77 10.94
C ILE A 411 -25.03 -7.56 12.35
N PRO A 412 -26.01 -8.39 12.80
CA PRO A 412 -26.76 -8.14 14.05
C PRO A 412 -25.86 -8.05 15.28
N ALA A 413 -24.77 -8.83 15.30
CA ALA A 413 -23.82 -8.85 16.42
C ALA A 413 -23.08 -7.50 16.62
N ILE A 414 -22.94 -6.70 15.55
CA ILE A 414 -22.24 -5.40 15.61
C ILE A 414 -23.23 -4.25 15.83
N GLN A 415 -24.51 -4.43 15.49
CA GLN A 415 -25.55 -3.42 15.71
C GLN A 415 -25.97 -3.31 17.18
N GLN A 416 -25.62 -4.30 18.03
CA GLN A 416 -25.95 -4.33 19.45
C GLN A 416 -24.84 -3.73 20.34
N LEU A 417 -23.70 -3.38 19.76
CA LEU A 417 -22.58 -2.68 20.41
C LEU A 417 -22.66 -1.16 20.19
#